data_3d746a36c02afe20944f35ea7367a961
#
_entry.id   3d746a36c02afe20944f35ea7367a961
#
_cell.length_a   1.000
_cell.length_b   1.000
_cell.length_c   1.000
_cell.angle_alpha   90.00
_cell.angle_beta   90.00
_cell.angle_gamma   90.00
#
_symmetry.space_group_name_H-M   'P 1'
#
loop_
_entity.id
_entity.type
_entity.pdbx_description
1 polymer ?
#
loop_
_entity_poly.entity_id
_entity_poly.type
_entity_poly.pdbx_seq_one_letter_code
_entity_poly.pdbx_strand_id
1 'polypeptide(L)'
;MRALNGVDLDLFEGELVVLLGASGSGKSTLLNILGGLDAPTEGELTYRGEDLTEADDRTLTRYRREAVGFIFQFYNLIPSLTARENVALITEIARDPMRPEEALALVDLSGRMDHFPSQLSGGEQQRVAISRAIAKRPEVLLCDEPTGALDVKTGITVLEAIERVNKDLGTLAVIITHNAAIAEMADRVIHLSDGRITEIRANRERRPVRSLVW
;
A
#
# COMPACT_ATOMS: atom_id res chain seq x y z
N MET A 1 -15.17 -4.92 21.61
CA MET A 1 -13.69 -4.85 21.60
C MET A 1 -13.34 -3.60 20.80
N ARG A 2 -12.51 -2.70 21.33
CA ARG A 2 -12.05 -1.53 20.56
C ARG A 2 -10.82 -1.93 19.75
N ALA A 3 -10.86 -1.81 18.42
CA ALA A 3 -9.75 -2.13 17.56
C ALA A 3 -8.67 -1.01 17.56
N LEU A 4 -9.11 0.25 17.66
CA LEU A 4 -8.26 1.42 17.87
C LEU A 4 -8.69 2.13 19.14
N ASN A 5 -7.75 2.73 19.87
CA ASN A 5 -7.98 3.31 21.17
C ASN A 5 -7.18 4.61 21.38
N GLY A 6 -7.58 5.66 20.68
CA GLY A 6 -6.89 6.94 20.67
C GLY A 6 -5.59 6.87 19.85
N VAL A 7 -5.71 7.03 18.53
CA VAL A 7 -4.61 7.09 17.58
C VAL A 7 -4.60 8.50 16.98
N ASP A 8 -3.54 9.25 17.26
CA ASP A 8 -3.26 10.54 16.63
C ASP A 8 -2.06 10.38 15.72
N LEU A 9 -2.24 10.64 14.41
CA LEU A 9 -1.24 10.36 13.40
C LEU A 9 -1.34 11.33 12.22
N ASP A 10 -0.24 12.00 11.93
CA ASP A 10 -0.05 12.76 10.69
C ASP A 10 0.83 11.95 9.71
N LEU A 11 0.42 11.89 8.45
CA LEU A 11 1.16 11.27 7.35
C LEU A 11 1.45 12.33 6.29
N PHE A 12 2.65 12.29 5.70
CA PHE A 12 3.13 13.35 4.81
C PHE A 12 3.33 12.85 3.39
N GLU A 13 3.11 13.72 2.42
CA GLU A 13 3.31 13.44 1.00
C GLU A 13 4.75 12.97 0.72
N GLY A 14 4.91 11.95 -0.12
CA GLY A 14 6.21 11.39 -0.50
C GLY A 14 6.91 10.57 0.60
N GLU A 15 6.34 10.47 1.79
CA GLU A 15 6.92 9.69 2.89
C GLU A 15 6.74 8.19 2.66
N LEU A 16 7.73 7.38 3.06
CA LEU A 16 7.59 5.94 3.20
C LEU A 16 7.52 5.61 4.69
N VAL A 17 6.37 5.12 5.13
CA VAL A 17 6.07 4.79 6.52
C VAL A 17 5.92 3.29 6.68
N VAL A 18 6.51 2.73 7.72
CA VAL A 18 6.24 1.35 8.14
C VAL A 18 5.49 1.33 9.46
N LEU A 19 4.32 0.70 9.45
CA LEU A 19 3.49 0.47 10.61
C LEU A 19 3.72 -0.95 11.14
N LEU A 20 4.42 -1.04 12.27
CA LEU A 20 4.75 -2.30 12.93
C LEU A 20 3.77 -2.63 14.06
N GLY A 21 3.52 -3.91 14.25
CA GLY A 21 2.77 -4.41 15.40
C GLY A 21 2.41 -5.89 15.26
N ALA A 22 2.10 -6.53 16.36
CA ALA A 22 1.65 -7.92 16.37
C ALA A 22 0.32 -8.10 15.62
N SER A 23 -0.04 -9.34 15.28
CA SER A 23 -1.38 -9.64 14.74
C SER A 23 -2.45 -9.22 15.76
N GLY A 24 -3.52 -8.60 15.27
CA GLY A 24 -4.60 -8.10 16.12
C GLY A 24 -4.34 -6.75 16.81
N SER A 25 -3.19 -6.09 16.59
CA SER A 25 -2.89 -4.78 17.20
C SER A 25 -3.68 -3.59 16.65
N GLY A 26 -4.52 -3.77 15.61
CA GLY A 26 -5.34 -2.72 15.00
C GLY A 26 -4.81 -2.15 13.68
N LYS A 27 -3.69 -2.67 13.15
CA LYS A 27 -3.05 -2.16 11.91
C LYS A 27 -3.97 -2.14 10.70
N SER A 28 -4.60 -3.29 10.40
CA SER A 28 -5.51 -3.39 9.23
C SER A 28 -6.75 -2.52 9.41
N THR A 29 -7.25 -2.36 10.65
CA THR A 29 -8.35 -1.42 10.95
C THR A 29 -7.92 0.03 10.68
N LEU A 30 -6.72 0.42 11.14
CA LEU A 30 -6.19 1.75 10.86
C LEU A 30 -6.00 1.98 9.34
N LEU A 31 -5.46 0.98 8.62
CA LEU A 31 -5.31 1.06 7.17
C LEU A 31 -6.65 1.20 6.45
N ASN A 32 -7.66 0.45 6.87
CA ASN A 32 -9.00 0.53 6.28
C ASN A 32 -9.63 1.91 6.50
N ILE A 33 -9.46 2.50 7.68
CA ILE A 33 -9.93 3.86 7.97
C ILE A 33 -9.16 4.88 7.11
N LEU A 34 -7.83 4.83 7.09
CA LEU A 34 -7.01 5.70 6.24
C LEU A 34 -7.37 5.60 4.76
N GLY A 35 -7.75 4.42 4.31
CA GLY A 35 -8.17 4.17 2.93
C GLY A 35 -9.65 4.46 2.64
N GLY A 36 -10.43 4.89 3.62
CA GLY A 36 -11.87 5.13 3.46
C GLY A 36 -12.67 3.86 3.14
N LEU A 37 -12.18 2.68 3.55
CA LEU A 37 -12.90 1.40 3.47
C LEU A 37 -13.79 1.18 4.70
N ASP A 38 -13.43 1.82 5.80
CA ASP A 38 -14.15 1.76 7.08
C ASP A 38 -14.22 3.16 7.68
N ALA A 39 -15.20 3.44 8.51
CA ALA A 39 -15.35 4.71 9.22
C ALA A 39 -14.90 4.57 10.67
N PRO A 40 -14.23 5.59 11.26
CA PRO A 40 -13.94 5.57 12.67
C PRO A 40 -15.24 5.68 13.47
N THR A 41 -15.34 4.96 14.59
CA THR A 41 -16.49 5.08 15.52
C THR A 41 -16.47 6.42 16.25
N GLU A 42 -15.29 6.93 16.57
CA GLU A 42 -15.02 8.22 17.21
C GLU A 42 -13.70 8.76 16.67
N GLY A 43 -13.52 10.08 16.63
CA GLY A 43 -12.34 10.76 16.14
C GLY A 43 -12.54 11.36 14.74
N GLU A 44 -11.46 11.83 14.13
CA GLU A 44 -11.48 12.56 12.86
C GLU A 44 -10.53 11.94 11.86
N LEU A 45 -10.93 11.88 10.59
CA LEU A 45 -10.08 11.54 9.45
C LEU A 45 -10.08 12.71 8.46
N THR A 46 -8.94 13.32 8.28
CA THR A 46 -8.77 14.45 7.35
C THR A 46 -7.80 14.09 6.23
N TYR A 47 -8.15 14.40 5.00
CA TYR A 47 -7.28 14.28 3.83
C TYR A 47 -7.18 15.62 3.10
N ARG A 48 -5.98 16.23 3.05
CA ARG A 48 -5.74 17.55 2.43
C ARG A 48 -6.73 18.65 2.86
N GLY A 49 -7.12 18.63 4.14
CA GLY A 49 -8.09 19.56 4.69
C GLY A 49 -9.57 19.23 4.40
N GLU A 50 -9.86 18.17 3.67
CA GLU A 50 -11.20 17.62 3.52
C GLU A 50 -11.47 16.62 4.67
N ASP A 51 -12.55 16.86 5.43
CA ASP A 51 -12.99 15.93 6.47
C ASP A 51 -13.69 14.73 5.83
N LEU A 52 -13.15 13.54 6.09
CA LEU A 52 -13.68 12.27 5.60
C LEU A 52 -14.40 11.47 6.69
N THR A 53 -14.49 11.98 7.91
CA THR A 53 -15.00 11.25 9.08
C THR A 53 -16.43 10.77 8.88
N GLU A 54 -17.31 11.70 8.46
CA GLU A 54 -18.73 11.42 8.19
C GLU A 54 -19.07 11.55 6.70
N ALA A 55 -18.06 11.34 5.84
CA ALA A 55 -18.25 11.45 4.41
C ALA A 55 -19.20 10.37 3.88
N ASP A 56 -20.05 10.75 2.94
CA ASP A 56 -20.96 9.82 2.28
C ASP A 56 -20.22 8.82 1.37
N ASP A 57 -20.89 7.74 0.99
CA ASP A 57 -20.34 6.70 0.12
C ASP A 57 -19.81 7.24 -1.21
N ARG A 58 -20.38 8.30 -1.74
CA ARG A 58 -19.95 8.94 -2.98
C ARG A 58 -18.60 9.64 -2.80
N THR A 59 -18.42 10.36 -1.72
CA THR A 59 -17.17 11.06 -1.35
C THR A 59 -16.07 10.06 -1.07
N LEU A 60 -16.33 9.02 -0.26
CA LEU A 60 -15.37 7.95 0.01
C LEU A 60 -15.02 7.16 -1.26
N THR A 61 -15.97 6.92 -2.15
CA THR A 61 -15.71 6.27 -3.43
C THR A 61 -14.83 7.14 -4.33
N ARG A 62 -15.05 8.47 -4.38
CA ARG A 62 -14.19 9.42 -5.08
C ARG A 62 -12.78 9.39 -4.49
N TYR A 63 -12.64 9.49 -3.16
CA TYR A 63 -11.36 9.43 -2.46
C TYR A 63 -10.58 8.15 -2.81
N ARG A 64 -11.22 6.97 -2.67
CA ARG A 64 -10.59 5.70 -3.04
C ARG A 64 -10.20 5.63 -4.51
N ARG A 65 -11.05 6.12 -5.40
CA ARG A 65 -10.79 6.10 -6.83
C ARG A 65 -9.63 7.01 -7.23
N GLU A 66 -9.55 8.20 -6.65
CA GLU A 66 -8.63 9.25 -7.12
C GLU A 66 -7.32 9.26 -6.31
N ALA A 67 -7.38 9.08 -5.00
CA ALA A 67 -6.24 9.29 -4.12
C ALA A 67 -5.57 8.02 -3.60
N VAL A 68 -6.29 6.91 -3.39
CA VAL A 68 -5.77 5.77 -2.64
C VAL A 68 -5.52 4.53 -3.51
N GLY A 69 -4.29 4.02 -3.53
CA GLY A 69 -3.95 2.69 -4.04
C GLY A 69 -3.88 1.66 -2.92
N PHE A 70 -4.42 0.46 -3.13
CA PHE A 70 -4.35 -0.63 -2.16
C PHE A 70 -3.54 -1.80 -2.69
N ILE A 71 -2.66 -2.34 -1.85
CA ILE A 71 -1.92 -3.58 -2.05
C ILE A 71 -2.23 -4.48 -0.87
N PHE A 72 -2.79 -5.65 -1.14
CA PHE A 72 -3.16 -6.64 -0.12
C PHE A 72 -2.19 -7.82 -0.12
N GLN A 73 -2.13 -8.55 0.97
CA GLN A 73 -1.35 -9.77 1.12
C GLN A 73 -1.74 -10.84 0.08
N PHE A 74 -3.04 -10.99 -0.19
CA PHE A 74 -3.56 -11.82 -1.28
C PHE A 74 -3.79 -10.91 -2.47
N TYR A 75 -3.12 -11.17 -3.56
CA TYR A 75 -2.97 -10.30 -4.74
C TYR A 75 -4.28 -9.76 -5.33
N ASN A 76 -5.41 -10.46 -5.08
CA ASN A 76 -6.76 -10.11 -5.56
C ASN A 76 -6.82 -9.84 -7.07
N LEU A 77 -6.05 -10.61 -7.84
CA LEU A 77 -6.10 -10.56 -9.30
C LEU A 77 -7.30 -11.33 -9.81
N ILE A 78 -7.86 -10.88 -10.93
CA ILE A 78 -8.92 -11.58 -11.64
C ILE A 78 -8.26 -12.71 -12.47
N PRO A 79 -8.52 -14.00 -12.16
CA PRO A 79 -7.77 -15.11 -12.75
C PRO A 79 -7.95 -15.27 -14.27
N SER A 80 -9.07 -14.81 -14.80
CA SER A 80 -9.42 -14.88 -16.22
C SER A 80 -8.87 -13.73 -17.06
N LEU A 81 -8.18 -12.77 -16.43
CA LEU A 81 -7.57 -11.63 -17.09
C LEU A 81 -6.05 -11.75 -17.04
N THR A 82 -5.40 -11.32 -18.11
CA THR A 82 -3.94 -11.17 -18.17
C THR A 82 -3.45 -10.10 -17.19
N ALA A 83 -2.13 -10.01 -16.98
CA ALA A 83 -1.53 -8.94 -16.15
C ALA A 83 -1.93 -7.55 -16.66
N ARG A 84 -1.85 -7.33 -17.97
CA ARG A 84 -2.26 -6.08 -18.63
C ARG A 84 -3.73 -5.76 -18.38
N GLU A 85 -4.62 -6.71 -18.59
CA GLU A 85 -6.06 -6.53 -18.40
C GLU A 85 -6.44 -6.30 -16.93
N ASN A 86 -5.76 -6.96 -15.98
CA ASN A 86 -5.93 -6.67 -14.56
C ASN A 86 -5.59 -5.22 -14.20
N VAL A 87 -4.58 -4.64 -14.85
CA VAL A 87 -4.22 -3.23 -14.66
C VAL A 87 -5.19 -2.32 -15.40
N ALA A 88 -5.61 -2.68 -16.62
CA ALA A 88 -6.51 -1.89 -17.46
C ALA A 88 -7.85 -1.59 -16.77
N LEU A 89 -8.37 -2.51 -15.94
CA LEU A 89 -9.61 -2.30 -15.19
C LEU A 89 -9.62 -0.99 -14.37
N ILE A 90 -8.47 -0.63 -13.79
CA ILE A 90 -8.36 0.58 -12.98
C ILE A 90 -8.19 1.81 -13.88
N THR A 91 -7.54 1.67 -15.01
CA THR A 91 -7.33 2.80 -15.93
C THR A 91 -8.63 3.29 -16.57
N GLU A 92 -9.64 2.43 -16.71
CA GLU A 92 -10.95 2.81 -17.23
C GLU A 92 -11.75 3.73 -16.31
N ILE A 93 -11.49 3.69 -14.99
CA ILE A 93 -12.24 4.46 -13.99
C ILE A 93 -11.44 5.63 -13.42
N ALA A 94 -10.15 5.70 -13.68
CA ALA A 94 -9.27 6.75 -13.19
C ALA A 94 -9.34 8.00 -14.08
N ARG A 95 -9.04 9.18 -13.50
CA ARG A 95 -9.13 10.47 -14.21
C ARG A 95 -7.94 10.72 -15.14
N ASP A 96 -6.72 10.36 -14.71
CA ASP A 96 -5.47 10.54 -15.48
C ASP A 96 -4.55 9.32 -15.26
N PRO A 97 -4.95 8.14 -15.76
CA PRO A 97 -4.21 6.92 -15.51
C PRO A 97 -2.93 6.84 -16.33
N MET A 98 -1.96 6.08 -15.82
CA MET A 98 -0.88 5.53 -16.63
C MET A 98 -1.45 4.49 -17.59
N ARG A 99 -0.79 4.29 -18.73
CA ARG A 99 -1.08 3.11 -19.54
C ARG A 99 -0.68 1.85 -18.78
N PRO A 100 -1.42 0.74 -18.92
CA PRO A 100 -1.10 -0.52 -18.25
C PRO A 100 0.34 -0.98 -18.46
N GLU A 101 0.88 -0.77 -19.68
CA GLU A 101 2.26 -1.12 -20.03
C GLU A 101 3.28 -0.29 -19.22
N GLU A 102 3.01 0.99 -19.01
CA GLU A 102 3.87 1.87 -18.22
C GLU A 102 3.88 1.44 -16.74
N ALA A 103 2.71 1.16 -16.19
CA ALA A 103 2.58 0.70 -14.81
C ALA A 103 3.28 -0.66 -14.59
N LEU A 104 3.16 -1.60 -15.54
CA LEU A 104 3.85 -2.90 -15.49
C LEU A 104 5.36 -2.77 -15.67
N ALA A 105 5.82 -1.82 -16.48
CA ALA A 105 7.25 -1.56 -16.67
C ALA A 105 7.92 -1.03 -15.39
N LEU A 106 7.23 -0.20 -14.60
CA LEU A 106 7.74 0.33 -13.32
C LEU A 106 8.09 -0.77 -12.31
N VAL A 107 7.48 -1.95 -12.43
CA VAL A 107 7.70 -3.09 -11.53
C VAL A 107 8.39 -4.27 -12.23
N ASP A 108 9.09 -4.02 -13.35
CA ASP A 108 9.86 -5.00 -14.12
C ASP A 108 9.03 -6.19 -14.65
N LEU A 109 7.80 -5.91 -15.14
CA LEU A 109 6.91 -6.90 -15.74
C LEU A 109 6.63 -6.71 -17.23
N SER A 110 7.48 -5.95 -17.95
CA SER A 110 7.34 -5.72 -19.40
C SER A 110 7.24 -7.01 -20.23
N GLY A 111 7.97 -8.06 -19.83
CA GLY A 111 7.94 -9.37 -20.50
C GLY A 111 6.81 -10.30 -20.05
N ARG A 112 5.91 -9.86 -19.16
CA ARG A 112 4.84 -10.68 -18.56
C ARG A 112 3.44 -10.13 -18.75
N MET A 113 3.28 -9.10 -19.56
CA MET A 113 2.02 -8.36 -19.70
C MET A 113 0.83 -9.23 -20.14
N ASP A 114 1.08 -10.19 -21.01
CA ASP A 114 0.04 -11.04 -21.60
C ASP A 114 -0.08 -12.41 -20.89
N HIS A 115 0.54 -12.58 -19.71
CA HIS A 115 0.43 -13.78 -18.89
C HIS A 115 -0.79 -13.68 -17.96
N PHE A 116 -1.48 -14.81 -17.78
CA PHE A 116 -2.53 -14.96 -16.78
C PHE A 116 -1.92 -15.14 -15.37
N PRO A 117 -2.64 -14.82 -14.29
CA PRO A 117 -2.15 -15.04 -12.93
C PRO A 117 -1.63 -16.46 -12.66
N SER A 118 -2.24 -17.49 -13.23
CA SER A 118 -1.80 -18.88 -13.11
C SER A 118 -0.42 -19.19 -13.74
N GLN A 119 0.08 -18.30 -14.59
CA GLN A 119 1.36 -18.41 -15.28
C GLN A 119 2.47 -17.57 -14.60
N LEU A 120 2.10 -16.85 -13.55
CA LEU A 120 2.98 -15.92 -12.81
C LEU A 120 3.34 -16.51 -11.44
N SER A 121 4.58 -16.30 -11.01
CA SER A 121 5.00 -16.55 -9.63
C SER A 121 4.25 -15.63 -8.65
N GLY A 122 4.23 -15.98 -7.35
CA GLY A 122 3.60 -15.15 -6.34
C GLY A 122 4.12 -13.72 -6.31
N GLY A 123 5.45 -13.54 -6.44
CA GLY A 123 6.04 -12.20 -6.52
C GLY A 123 5.70 -11.44 -7.79
N GLU A 124 5.56 -12.12 -8.94
CA GLU A 124 5.07 -11.49 -10.17
C GLU A 124 3.59 -11.08 -10.02
N GLN A 125 2.76 -11.93 -9.42
CA GLN A 125 1.36 -11.59 -9.12
C GLN A 125 1.25 -10.39 -8.19
N GLN A 126 2.10 -10.30 -7.15
CA GLN A 126 2.14 -9.16 -6.25
C GLN A 126 2.56 -7.89 -7.00
N ARG A 127 3.54 -7.96 -7.89
CA ARG A 127 3.92 -6.80 -8.72
C ARG A 127 2.83 -6.40 -9.72
N VAL A 128 2.02 -7.32 -10.23
CA VAL A 128 0.81 -6.97 -11.01
C VAL A 128 -0.19 -6.22 -10.12
N ALA A 129 -0.40 -6.65 -8.86
CA ALA A 129 -1.27 -5.95 -7.92
C ALA A 129 -0.75 -4.55 -7.60
N ILE A 130 0.58 -4.36 -7.45
CA ILE A 130 1.21 -3.04 -7.32
C ILE A 130 0.92 -2.20 -8.57
N SER A 131 1.19 -2.72 -9.78
CA SER A 131 0.92 -2.02 -11.04
C SER A 131 -0.52 -1.56 -11.15
N ARG A 132 -1.46 -2.41 -10.77
CA ARG A 132 -2.88 -2.08 -10.73
C ARG A 132 -3.17 -0.94 -9.74
N ALA A 133 -2.54 -0.97 -8.56
CA ALA A 133 -2.74 0.08 -7.56
C ALA A 133 -2.20 1.44 -8.01
N ILE A 134 -1.02 1.46 -8.69
CA ILE A 134 -0.33 2.69 -9.09
C ILE A 134 -0.78 3.24 -10.44
N ALA A 135 -1.45 2.43 -11.28
CA ALA A 135 -1.88 2.86 -12.62
C ALA A 135 -2.77 4.11 -12.61
N LYS A 136 -3.48 4.36 -11.54
CA LYS A 136 -4.29 5.57 -11.34
C LYS A 136 -3.53 6.77 -10.75
N ARG A 137 -2.19 6.67 -10.56
CA ARG A 137 -1.32 7.69 -9.95
C ARG A 137 -1.80 8.11 -8.55
N PRO A 138 -1.94 7.17 -7.60
CA PRO A 138 -2.46 7.49 -6.28
C PRO A 138 -1.49 8.38 -5.50
N GLU A 139 -2.03 9.26 -4.66
CA GLU A 139 -1.25 10.07 -3.73
C GLU A 139 -0.86 9.27 -2.48
N VAL A 140 -1.67 8.26 -2.13
CA VAL A 140 -1.48 7.38 -0.97
C VAL A 140 -1.50 5.92 -1.43
N LEU A 141 -0.47 5.16 -1.11
CA LEU A 141 -0.35 3.73 -1.36
C LEU A 141 -0.37 2.98 -0.03
N LEU A 142 -1.42 2.24 0.22
CA LEU A 142 -1.63 1.47 1.44
C LEU A 142 -1.33 -0.01 1.18
N CYS A 143 -0.33 -0.56 1.88
CA CYS A 143 0.16 -1.91 1.68
C CYS A 143 -0.07 -2.75 2.95
N ASP A 144 -0.96 -3.74 2.88
CA ASP A 144 -1.22 -4.66 3.99
C ASP A 144 -0.43 -5.95 3.78
N GLU A 145 0.63 -6.15 4.58
CA GLU A 145 1.53 -7.32 4.55
C GLU A 145 2.00 -7.68 3.11
N PRO A 146 2.58 -6.75 2.33
CA PRO A 146 2.83 -6.96 0.89
C PRO A 146 3.82 -8.08 0.59
N THR A 147 4.56 -8.57 1.59
CA THR A 147 5.54 -9.66 1.47
C THR A 147 5.16 -10.89 2.28
N GLY A 148 4.03 -10.90 2.98
CA GLY A 148 3.68 -11.92 3.98
C GLY A 148 3.50 -13.35 3.43
N ALA A 149 3.29 -13.51 2.12
CA ALA A 149 3.14 -14.80 1.45
C ALA A 149 4.35 -15.16 0.55
N LEU A 150 5.47 -14.42 0.67
CA LEU A 150 6.61 -14.52 -0.24
C LEU A 150 7.88 -14.97 0.50
N ASP A 151 8.77 -15.67 -0.20
CA ASP A 151 10.14 -15.89 0.26
C ASP A 151 10.94 -14.58 0.30
N VAL A 152 12.02 -14.54 1.08
CA VAL A 152 12.83 -13.33 1.31
C VAL A 152 13.28 -12.66 0.01
N LYS A 153 13.82 -13.43 -0.94
CA LYS A 153 14.34 -12.89 -2.21
C LYS A 153 13.22 -12.22 -3.04
N THR A 154 12.08 -12.87 -3.11
CA THR A 154 10.90 -12.37 -3.81
C THR A 154 10.32 -11.16 -3.08
N GLY A 155 10.28 -11.20 -1.74
CA GLY A 155 9.86 -10.08 -0.89
C GLY A 155 10.71 -8.83 -1.10
N ILE A 156 12.04 -8.97 -1.19
CA ILE A 156 12.95 -7.86 -1.52
C ILE A 156 12.55 -7.21 -2.85
N THR A 157 12.31 -8.01 -3.90
CA THR A 157 11.91 -7.46 -5.22
C THR A 157 10.59 -6.68 -5.15
N VAL A 158 9.64 -7.14 -4.33
CA VAL A 158 8.36 -6.45 -4.13
C VAL A 158 8.56 -5.13 -3.36
N LEU A 159 9.39 -5.12 -2.31
CA LEU A 159 9.70 -3.90 -1.56
C LEU A 159 10.47 -2.89 -2.40
N GLU A 160 11.40 -3.33 -3.27
CA GLU A 160 12.08 -2.46 -4.24
C GLU A 160 11.09 -1.81 -5.20
N ALA A 161 10.05 -2.54 -5.65
CA ALA A 161 9.02 -1.97 -6.50
C ALA A 161 8.21 -0.90 -5.76
N ILE A 162 7.82 -1.13 -4.49
CA ILE A 162 7.13 -0.15 -3.66
C ILE A 162 8.02 1.09 -3.40
N GLU A 163 9.29 0.90 -3.06
CA GLU A 163 10.25 1.99 -2.85
C GLU A 163 10.41 2.83 -4.13
N ARG A 164 10.53 2.19 -5.29
CA ARG A 164 10.63 2.87 -6.60
C ARG A 164 9.39 3.72 -6.86
N VAL A 165 8.19 3.16 -6.65
CA VAL A 165 6.92 3.88 -6.79
C VAL A 165 6.86 5.09 -5.86
N ASN A 166 7.23 4.93 -4.58
CA ASN A 166 7.27 6.03 -3.62
C ASN A 166 8.21 7.16 -4.11
N LYS A 167 9.41 6.81 -4.61
CA LYS A 167 10.40 7.79 -5.07
C LYS A 167 10.02 8.45 -6.41
N ASP A 168 9.60 7.65 -7.38
CA ASP A 168 9.40 8.12 -8.77
C ASP A 168 8.09 8.90 -8.92
N LEU A 169 7.06 8.57 -8.14
CA LEU A 169 5.75 9.21 -8.19
C LEU A 169 5.51 10.21 -7.04
N GLY A 170 6.38 10.26 -6.04
CA GLY A 170 6.16 11.09 -4.84
C GLY A 170 4.98 10.63 -3.99
N THR A 171 4.54 9.38 -4.14
CA THR A 171 3.40 8.80 -3.43
C THR A 171 3.74 8.55 -1.97
N LEU A 172 2.89 8.96 -1.02
CA LEU A 172 2.97 8.47 0.35
C LEU A 172 2.74 6.95 0.35
N ALA A 173 3.71 6.18 0.85
CA ALA A 173 3.57 4.73 0.98
C ALA A 173 3.51 4.32 2.45
N VAL A 174 2.44 3.63 2.84
CA VAL A 174 2.26 3.08 4.20
C VAL A 174 2.28 1.55 4.10
N ILE A 175 3.31 0.93 4.66
CA ILE A 175 3.47 -0.52 4.68
C ILE A 175 3.12 -1.03 6.08
N ILE A 176 2.09 -1.85 6.18
CA ILE A 176 1.78 -2.58 7.39
C ILE A 176 2.51 -3.92 7.36
N THR A 177 3.23 -4.23 8.43
CA THR A 177 3.89 -5.52 8.57
C THR A 177 4.15 -5.87 10.04
N HIS A 178 4.38 -7.14 10.31
CA HIS A 178 4.92 -7.62 11.58
C HIS A 178 6.44 -7.87 11.52
N ASN A 179 7.04 -7.68 10.33
CA ASN A 179 8.47 -7.91 10.11
C ASN A 179 9.28 -6.64 10.41
N ALA A 180 10.02 -6.66 11.52
CA ALA A 180 10.80 -5.52 11.98
C ALA A 180 11.95 -5.12 11.04
N ALA A 181 12.48 -6.05 10.22
CA ALA A 181 13.55 -5.74 9.28
C ALA A 181 13.10 -4.74 8.19
N ILE A 182 11.82 -4.80 7.79
CA ILE A 182 11.25 -3.89 6.78
C ILE A 182 11.23 -2.43 7.28
N ALA A 183 11.17 -2.21 8.59
CA ALA A 183 11.18 -0.88 9.18
C ALA A 183 12.44 -0.06 8.84
N GLU A 184 13.55 -0.73 8.55
CA GLU A 184 14.82 -0.05 8.26
C GLU A 184 14.83 0.68 6.89
N MET A 185 13.92 0.33 5.98
CA MET A 185 13.79 1.01 4.68
C MET A 185 12.90 2.27 4.71
N ALA A 186 12.18 2.50 5.82
CA ALA A 186 11.22 3.60 5.94
C ALA A 186 11.90 4.92 6.35
N ASP A 187 11.22 6.05 6.08
CA ASP A 187 11.56 7.34 6.71
C ASP A 187 11.13 7.33 8.17
N ARG A 188 9.95 6.79 8.44
CA ARG A 188 9.34 6.77 9.76
C ARG A 188 8.73 5.41 10.07
N VAL A 189 8.92 4.99 11.30
CA VAL A 189 8.39 3.74 11.83
C VAL A 189 7.39 4.06 12.93
N ILE A 190 6.22 3.47 12.85
CA ILE A 190 5.14 3.63 13.81
C ILE A 190 4.87 2.27 14.45
N HIS A 191 4.97 2.19 15.75
CA HIS A 191 4.64 0.97 16.49
C HIS A 191 3.21 1.05 17.03
N LEU A 192 2.39 0.06 16.65
CA LEU A 192 1.00 -0.09 17.10
C LEU A 192 0.88 -1.32 17.99
N SER A 193 0.36 -1.15 19.21
CA SER A 193 0.02 -2.23 20.14
C SER A 193 -1.31 -1.92 20.82
N ASP A 194 -2.17 -2.93 20.90
CA ASP A 194 -3.48 -2.85 21.57
C ASP A 194 -4.32 -1.62 21.12
N GLY A 195 -4.28 -1.33 19.81
CA GLY A 195 -5.00 -0.22 19.20
C GLY A 195 -4.44 1.17 19.52
N ARG A 196 -3.20 1.28 20.02
CA ARG A 196 -2.53 2.53 20.37
C ARG A 196 -1.19 2.66 19.68
N ILE A 197 -0.81 3.86 19.30
CA ILE A 197 0.56 4.17 18.90
C ILE A 197 1.40 4.22 20.18
N THR A 198 2.40 3.33 20.26
CA THR A 198 3.32 3.27 21.40
C THR A 198 4.62 4.00 21.14
N GLU A 199 5.02 4.12 19.88
CA GLU A 199 6.23 4.82 19.48
C GLU A 199 6.09 5.32 18.03
N ILE A 200 6.61 6.51 17.76
CA ILE A 200 6.87 7.03 16.40
C ILE A 200 8.35 7.38 16.34
N ARG A 201 9.08 6.72 15.44
CA ARG A 201 10.52 6.94 15.27
C ARG A 201 10.84 7.31 13.83
N ALA A 202 11.56 8.40 13.63
CA ALA A 202 12.16 8.74 12.35
C ALA A 202 13.50 8.00 12.19
N ASN A 203 13.73 7.36 11.05
CA ASN A 203 15.04 6.84 10.70
C ASN A 203 15.91 8.01 10.20
N ARG A 204 17.18 8.03 10.58
CA ARG A 204 18.13 9.05 10.11
C ARG A 204 18.41 8.94 8.62
N GLU A 205 18.36 7.69 8.12
CA GLU A 205 18.62 7.32 6.75
C GLU A 205 17.90 6.00 6.44
N ARG A 206 17.31 5.89 5.25
CA ARG A 206 16.71 4.64 4.78
C ARG A 206 17.81 3.64 4.44
N ARG A 207 17.71 2.42 4.95
CA ARG A 207 18.57 1.33 4.48
C ARG A 207 18.14 0.85 3.11
N PRO A 208 19.09 0.53 2.19
CA PRO A 208 18.75 -0.06 0.92
C PRO A 208 17.97 -1.37 1.11
N VAL A 209 16.87 -1.54 0.38
CA VAL A 209 15.98 -2.72 0.47
C VAL A 209 16.77 -4.03 0.32
N ARG A 210 17.76 -4.06 -0.59
CA ARG A 210 18.64 -5.25 -0.82
C ARG A 210 19.49 -5.66 0.37
N SER A 211 19.69 -4.78 1.34
CA SER A 211 20.47 -5.07 2.56
C SER A 211 19.62 -5.61 3.70
N LEU A 212 18.31 -5.68 3.53
CA LEU A 212 17.39 -6.23 4.54
C LEU A 212 17.55 -7.75 4.62
N VAL A 213 17.51 -8.26 5.84
CA VAL A 213 17.59 -9.70 6.14
C VAL A 213 16.53 -10.05 7.16
N TRP A 214 15.64 -11.00 6.86
CA TRP A 214 14.61 -11.53 7.76
C TRP A 214 14.37 -13.02 7.57
#